data_63015375bdc7d2a1856f26463f0ed616
#
_entry.id   63015375bdc7d2a1856f26463f0ed616
#
_cell.length_a   1.000
_cell.length_b   1.000
_cell.length_c   1.000
_cell.angle_alpha   90.00
_cell.angle_beta   90.00
_cell.angle_gamma   90.00
#
_symmetry.space_group_name_H-M   'P 1'
#
loop_
_entity.id
_entity.type
_entity.pdbx_description
1 polymer ?
#
loop_
_entity_poly.entity_id
_entity_poly.type
_entity_poly.pdbx_seq_one_letter_code
_entity_poly.pdbx_strand_id
1 'polypeptide(L)'
;MLKKRQYPVLFLILGSILLNVLYAPPFKIYFDDKEIFQYAGMAICKGAVPYLDFFDHKPPLIYFFNAVDFWTSPWVFWIFDTLLVVFATLLFYWLCRKNKMSWPWFLPVLFNLMLRDSLVCFGNGMTREYTAVFMLIFFCVIQGNARYKYYIIGFLTGLSFWLQQDALLTMAPLGIYALVRQDPDNSFGPGQKILSGMAGFLTVTLPILIYFRNHHALMAMWKDAFLFNIHPPGPQAGFLERIKSVKHYLHQGEYEMAFYISLVLGICAIFLKTNRKGLVLMGLLTVILSFSDQLLTGRLTDQQGGFIYYLLPLAASVPILVYLVFTETQGTFMQERSAQMVFGTLLCLNLSLGYLRYVSSFKIQKNPWAVEALTQKLDSSKLSDYDLYVFDDSNLIYFYNHYKILSPSRWIYTYLWNWSNTWDSDHRELNSIKDDLLRHKTRWVLDCSVARNDMKDPDAFRLWQDFLRENYSVAFRDPLGRILWQKK
;
A
#
# COMPACT_ATOMS: atom_id res chain seq x y z
N MET A 1 10.42 -17.81 36.14
CA MET A 1 9.22 -18.40 35.48
C MET A 1 8.23 -17.34 35.10
N LEU A 2 7.87 -17.24 33.82
CA LEU A 2 6.86 -16.29 33.33
C LEU A 2 5.51 -16.60 33.96
N LYS A 3 4.81 -15.57 34.47
CA LYS A 3 3.45 -15.74 34.98
C LYS A 3 2.53 -16.23 33.86
N LYS A 4 1.57 -17.15 34.08
CA LYS A 4 0.63 -17.70 33.08
C LYS A 4 -0.03 -16.64 32.18
N ARG A 5 -0.10 -15.39 32.63
CA ARG A 5 -0.66 -14.22 31.85
C ARG A 5 0.28 -13.69 30.79
N GLN A 6 1.56 -14.05 30.76
CA GLN A 6 2.56 -13.52 29.82
C GLN A 6 2.70 -14.37 28.56
N TYR A 7 2.30 -15.66 28.59
CA TYR A 7 2.37 -16.56 27.42
C TYR A 7 1.64 -16.04 26.17
N PRO A 8 0.38 -15.54 26.25
CA PRO A 8 -0.30 -15.04 25.06
C PRO A 8 0.39 -13.79 24.44
N VAL A 9 0.94 -12.92 25.27
CA VAL A 9 1.68 -11.74 24.80
C VAL A 9 2.94 -12.15 24.06
N LEU A 10 3.73 -13.05 24.66
CA LEU A 10 4.94 -13.58 24.02
C LEU A 10 4.61 -14.30 22.70
N PHE A 11 3.55 -15.11 22.70
CA PHE A 11 3.06 -15.80 21.49
C PHE A 11 2.71 -14.80 20.37
N LEU A 12 2.01 -13.71 20.67
CA LEU A 12 1.63 -12.69 19.70
C LEU A 12 2.86 -11.95 19.16
N ILE A 13 3.81 -11.60 20.03
CA ILE A 13 5.07 -10.95 19.62
C ILE A 13 5.84 -11.86 18.67
N LEU A 14 6.12 -13.11 19.11
CA LEU A 14 6.89 -14.06 18.31
C LEU A 14 6.17 -14.43 17.02
N GLY A 15 4.85 -14.61 17.06
CA GLY A 15 4.03 -14.88 15.88
C GLY A 15 4.07 -13.72 14.87
N SER A 16 3.92 -12.47 15.34
CA SER A 16 4.03 -11.29 14.47
C SER A 16 5.43 -11.17 13.85
N ILE A 17 6.49 -11.39 14.63
CA ILE A 17 7.86 -11.38 14.11
C ILE A 17 8.06 -12.48 13.08
N LEU A 18 7.61 -13.71 13.37
CA LEU A 18 7.74 -14.86 12.46
C LEU A 18 7.07 -14.61 11.11
N LEU A 19 5.84 -14.07 11.13
CA LEU A 19 5.12 -13.71 9.90
C LEU A 19 5.84 -12.62 9.11
N ASN A 20 6.62 -11.76 9.77
CA ASN A 20 7.41 -10.72 9.12
C ASN A 20 8.80 -11.17 8.63
N VAL A 21 9.30 -12.33 9.06
CA VAL A 21 10.65 -12.82 8.69
C VAL A 21 10.81 -12.96 7.18
N LEU A 22 9.78 -13.43 6.47
CA LEU A 22 9.82 -13.60 5.00
C LEU A 22 9.92 -12.28 4.23
N TYR A 23 9.70 -11.15 4.90
CA TYR A 23 9.84 -9.80 4.35
C TYR A 23 11.13 -9.11 4.79
N ALA A 24 12.01 -9.82 5.51
CA ALA A 24 13.32 -9.29 5.91
C ALA A 24 14.24 -9.10 4.69
N PRO A 25 15.21 -8.20 4.77
CA PRO A 25 16.07 -7.83 3.62
C PRO A 25 16.71 -8.99 2.85
N PRO A 26 17.11 -10.13 3.49
CA PRO A 26 17.66 -11.26 2.74
C PRO A 26 16.67 -11.97 1.81
N PHE A 27 15.35 -11.78 2.07
CA PHE A 27 14.26 -12.40 1.33
C PHE A 27 13.58 -11.37 0.43
N LYS A 28 14.36 -10.61 -0.33
CA LYS A 28 13.84 -9.54 -1.17
C LYS A 28 12.70 -10.05 -2.07
N ILE A 29 11.51 -9.47 -1.90
CA ILE A 29 10.38 -9.64 -2.81
C ILE A 29 10.45 -8.50 -3.82
N TYR A 30 10.48 -8.85 -5.10
CA TYR A 30 10.51 -7.91 -6.20
C TYR A 30 9.08 -7.53 -6.59
N PHE A 31 8.78 -6.24 -6.53
CA PHE A 31 7.50 -5.68 -6.91
C PHE A 31 7.68 -4.25 -7.42
N ASP A 32 7.00 -3.87 -8.48
CA ASP A 32 7.22 -2.59 -9.18
C ASP A 32 6.95 -1.35 -8.30
N ASP A 33 5.83 -1.29 -7.60
CA ASP A 33 5.53 -0.18 -6.67
C ASP A 33 6.63 -0.02 -5.61
N LYS A 34 7.16 -1.15 -5.10
CA LYS A 34 8.25 -1.12 -4.11
C LYS A 34 9.54 -0.56 -4.70
N GLU A 35 9.90 -0.94 -5.93
CA GLU A 35 11.07 -0.37 -6.61
C GLU A 35 10.89 1.13 -6.85
N ILE A 36 9.67 1.59 -7.20
CA ILE A 36 9.34 3.02 -7.33
C ILE A 36 9.56 3.75 -6.00
N PHE A 37 9.03 3.22 -4.89
CA PHE A 37 9.16 3.86 -3.58
C PHE A 37 10.61 3.89 -3.09
N GLN A 38 11.38 2.84 -3.32
CA GLN A 38 12.81 2.78 -2.99
C GLN A 38 13.61 3.78 -3.83
N TYR A 39 13.31 3.88 -5.14
CA TYR A 39 13.89 4.90 -6.00
C TYR A 39 13.58 6.31 -5.48
N ALA A 40 12.32 6.59 -5.17
CA ALA A 40 11.90 7.88 -4.66
C ALA A 40 12.63 8.25 -3.36
N GLY A 41 12.78 7.29 -2.43
CA GLY A 41 13.56 7.47 -1.20
C GLY A 41 15.02 7.80 -1.46
N MET A 42 15.66 7.04 -2.35
CA MET A 42 17.03 7.28 -2.80
C MET A 42 17.17 8.67 -3.45
N ALA A 43 16.26 9.01 -4.34
CA ALA A 43 16.29 10.28 -5.08
C ALA A 43 16.17 11.47 -4.12
N ILE A 44 15.28 11.42 -3.12
CA ILE A 44 15.18 12.45 -2.07
C ILE A 44 16.50 12.59 -1.30
N CYS A 45 17.15 11.49 -0.93
CA CYS A 45 18.43 11.52 -0.23
C CYS A 45 19.57 12.12 -1.08
N LYS A 46 19.42 12.09 -2.41
CA LYS A 46 20.33 12.73 -3.37
C LYS A 46 19.91 14.18 -3.73
N GLY A 47 18.88 14.72 -3.09
CA GLY A 47 18.42 16.10 -3.26
C GLY A 47 17.32 16.29 -4.30
N ALA A 48 16.79 15.22 -4.89
CA ALA A 48 15.67 15.30 -5.81
C ALA A 48 14.35 15.61 -5.07
N VAL A 49 13.47 16.35 -5.72
CA VAL A 49 12.16 16.77 -5.20
C VAL A 49 11.06 15.94 -5.85
N PRO A 50 10.25 15.20 -5.07
CA PRO A 50 9.12 14.45 -5.63
C PRO A 50 8.22 15.33 -6.50
N TYR A 51 7.70 14.75 -7.58
CA TYR A 51 6.82 15.38 -8.58
C TYR A 51 7.48 16.46 -9.46
N LEU A 52 8.65 17.00 -9.11
CA LEU A 52 9.46 17.81 -10.01
C LEU A 52 10.49 16.97 -10.75
N ASP A 53 11.30 16.25 -9.98
CA ASP A 53 12.46 15.49 -10.50
C ASP A 53 12.12 14.03 -10.82
N PHE A 54 11.03 13.51 -10.24
CA PHE A 54 10.45 12.22 -10.62
C PHE A 54 8.93 12.22 -10.50
N PHE A 55 8.28 11.54 -11.42
CA PHE A 55 6.83 11.36 -11.44
C PHE A 55 6.44 10.10 -10.66
N ASP A 56 5.45 10.24 -9.79
CA ASP A 56 4.59 9.17 -9.31
C ASP A 56 3.25 9.76 -8.86
N HIS A 57 2.22 8.92 -8.80
CA HIS A 57 0.86 9.35 -8.47
C HIS A 57 0.43 9.05 -7.04
N LYS A 58 1.32 8.53 -6.20
CA LYS A 58 1.04 8.29 -4.77
C LYS A 58 1.28 9.56 -3.95
N PRO A 59 0.61 9.71 -2.78
CA PRO A 59 0.95 10.76 -1.83
C PRO A 59 2.37 10.59 -1.28
N PRO A 60 3.04 11.68 -0.85
CA PRO A 60 4.50 11.69 -0.69
C PRO A 60 5.04 10.99 0.55
N LEU A 61 4.21 10.66 1.55
CA LEU A 61 4.72 10.15 2.83
C LEU A 61 5.47 8.81 2.68
N ILE A 62 5.07 7.98 1.72
CA ILE A 62 5.76 6.71 1.45
C ILE A 62 7.19 6.93 0.94
N TYR A 63 7.44 8.00 0.18
CA TYR A 63 8.79 8.32 -0.31
C TYR A 63 9.69 8.76 0.83
N PHE A 64 9.18 9.56 1.78
CA PHE A 64 9.94 9.95 2.97
C PHE A 64 10.24 8.74 3.87
N PHE A 65 9.33 7.77 3.97
CA PHE A 65 9.61 6.53 4.69
C PHE A 65 10.76 5.76 4.02
N ASN A 66 10.74 5.64 2.69
CA ASN A 66 11.81 4.99 1.96
C ASN A 66 13.12 5.82 1.91
N ALA A 67 13.05 7.14 2.10
CA ALA A 67 14.26 7.95 2.28
C ALA A 67 14.97 7.60 3.60
N VAL A 68 14.23 7.33 4.67
CA VAL A 68 14.81 6.84 5.93
C VAL A 68 15.46 5.47 5.73
N ASP A 69 14.82 4.57 4.96
CA ASP A 69 15.38 3.25 4.60
C ASP A 69 16.73 3.40 3.88
N PHE A 70 16.78 4.22 2.85
CA PHE A 70 18.00 4.47 2.07
C PHE A 70 19.12 5.12 2.91
N TRP A 71 18.74 6.09 3.76
CA TRP A 71 19.68 6.81 4.61
C TRP A 71 20.29 5.95 5.74
N THR A 72 19.51 4.97 6.23
CA THR A 72 19.92 4.11 7.35
C THR A 72 20.33 2.72 6.85
N SER A 73 19.40 1.80 6.81
CA SER A 73 19.54 0.49 6.18
C SER A 73 18.18 -0.22 6.04
N PRO A 74 18.03 -1.15 5.09
CA PRO A 74 16.80 -1.96 4.95
C PRO A 74 16.42 -2.74 6.21
N TRP A 75 17.40 -3.06 7.09
CA TRP A 75 17.12 -3.68 8.38
C TRP A 75 16.41 -2.76 9.36
N VAL A 76 16.78 -1.47 9.39
CA VAL A 76 16.14 -0.47 10.27
C VAL A 76 14.68 -0.30 9.84
N PHE A 77 14.42 -0.22 8.54
CA PHE A 77 13.07 -0.11 8.01
C PHE A 77 12.22 -1.35 8.33
N TRP A 78 12.76 -2.56 8.12
CA TRP A 78 12.08 -3.81 8.46
C TRP A 78 11.79 -3.94 9.97
N ILE A 79 12.73 -3.52 10.83
CA ILE A 79 12.53 -3.51 12.29
C ILE A 79 11.40 -2.53 12.65
N PHE A 80 11.43 -1.32 12.08
CA PHE A 80 10.38 -0.32 12.31
C PHE A 80 9.01 -0.85 11.91
N ASP A 81 8.88 -1.41 10.71
CA ASP A 81 7.64 -2.01 10.22
C ASP A 81 7.16 -3.14 11.13
N THR A 82 8.04 -4.07 11.49
CA THR A 82 7.74 -5.18 12.39
C THR A 82 7.26 -4.68 13.77
N LEU A 83 7.95 -3.69 14.34
CA LEU A 83 7.56 -3.11 15.63
C LEU A 83 6.21 -2.41 15.55
N LEU A 84 5.89 -1.74 14.46
CA LEU A 84 4.60 -1.09 14.25
C LEU A 84 3.46 -2.13 14.20
N VAL A 85 3.66 -3.25 13.49
CA VAL A 85 2.68 -4.35 13.45
C VAL A 85 2.53 -5.01 14.81
N VAL A 86 3.63 -5.29 15.51
CA VAL A 86 3.61 -5.83 16.89
C VAL A 86 2.84 -4.89 17.82
N PHE A 87 3.11 -3.58 17.75
CA PHE A 87 2.42 -2.59 18.56
C PHE A 87 0.90 -2.60 18.32
N ALA A 88 0.46 -2.56 17.06
CA ALA A 88 -0.96 -2.62 16.69
C ALA A 88 -1.63 -3.91 17.19
N THR A 89 -0.94 -5.04 17.03
CA THR A 89 -1.37 -6.36 17.48
C THR A 89 -1.58 -6.42 19.00
N LEU A 90 -0.61 -5.90 19.75
CA LEU A 90 -0.68 -5.89 21.22
C LEU A 90 -1.75 -4.91 21.74
N LEU A 91 -1.89 -3.76 21.07
CA LEU A 91 -2.94 -2.80 21.41
C LEU A 91 -4.33 -3.39 21.20
N PHE A 92 -4.52 -4.12 20.10
CA PHE A 92 -5.78 -4.78 19.81
C PHE A 92 -6.03 -5.97 20.76
N TYR A 93 -5.01 -6.77 21.07
CA TYR A 93 -5.10 -7.81 22.12
C TYR A 93 -5.52 -7.24 23.46
N TRP A 94 -4.91 -6.12 23.87
CA TRP A 94 -5.27 -5.44 25.11
C TRP A 94 -6.74 -5.00 25.09
N LEU A 95 -7.23 -4.45 23.98
CA LEU A 95 -8.62 -4.05 23.80
C LEU A 95 -9.58 -5.26 23.92
N CYS A 96 -9.29 -6.37 23.24
CA CYS A 96 -10.07 -7.60 23.29
C CYS A 96 -10.14 -8.15 24.75
N ARG A 97 -9.01 -8.10 25.44
CA ARG A 97 -8.91 -8.54 26.84
C ARG A 97 -9.68 -7.64 27.80
N LYS A 98 -9.58 -6.30 27.63
CA LYS A 98 -10.31 -5.30 28.41
C LYS A 98 -11.82 -5.53 28.31
N ASN A 99 -12.31 -5.90 27.13
CA ASN A 99 -13.72 -6.18 26.89
C ASN A 99 -14.11 -7.66 27.14
N LYS A 100 -13.27 -8.38 27.89
CA LYS A 100 -13.54 -9.75 28.42
C LYS A 100 -13.88 -10.76 27.32
N MET A 101 -13.32 -10.61 26.10
CA MET A 101 -13.47 -11.64 25.08
C MET A 101 -12.92 -12.98 25.59
N SER A 102 -13.61 -14.07 25.29
CA SER A 102 -13.20 -15.41 25.72
C SER A 102 -11.85 -15.83 25.15
N TRP A 103 -11.56 -15.39 23.92
CA TRP A 103 -10.34 -15.68 23.18
C TRP A 103 -9.70 -14.39 22.66
N PRO A 104 -9.11 -13.57 23.55
CA PRO A 104 -8.67 -12.22 23.21
C PRO A 104 -7.50 -12.17 22.23
N TRP A 105 -6.80 -13.28 21.99
CA TRP A 105 -5.65 -13.39 21.09
C TRP A 105 -6.03 -13.69 19.62
N PHE A 106 -7.24 -14.23 19.35
CA PHE A 106 -7.54 -14.72 18.01
C PHE A 106 -7.72 -13.59 16.99
N LEU A 107 -8.38 -12.46 17.34
CA LEU A 107 -8.54 -11.33 16.41
C LEU A 107 -7.20 -10.65 16.08
N PRO A 108 -6.27 -10.43 17.03
CA PRO A 108 -4.90 -10.05 16.72
C PRO A 108 -4.17 -11.03 15.79
N VAL A 109 -4.35 -12.34 15.95
CA VAL A 109 -3.80 -13.35 15.03
C VAL A 109 -4.44 -13.22 13.65
N LEU A 110 -5.77 -13.10 13.57
CA LEU A 110 -6.50 -12.91 12.33
C LEU A 110 -5.98 -11.67 11.56
N PHE A 111 -5.81 -10.54 12.27
CA PHE A 111 -5.21 -9.33 11.70
C PHE A 111 -3.84 -9.60 11.07
N ASN A 112 -2.94 -10.27 11.81
CA ASN A 112 -1.60 -10.55 11.29
C ASN A 112 -1.62 -11.49 10.09
N LEU A 113 -2.44 -12.56 10.12
CA LEU A 113 -2.56 -13.49 9.01
C LEU A 113 -3.09 -12.81 7.75
N MET A 114 -4.12 -11.95 7.89
CA MET A 114 -4.63 -11.17 6.76
C MET A 114 -3.61 -10.13 6.28
N LEU A 115 -2.96 -9.41 7.17
CA LEU A 115 -1.97 -8.39 6.81
C LEU A 115 -0.76 -8.99 6.06
N ARG A 116 -0.38 -10.22 6.39
CA ARG A 116 0.76 -10.95 5.83
C ARG A 116 0.37 -12.08 4.88
N ASP A 117 -0.86 -12.04 4.36
CA ASP A 117 -1.25 -12.94 3.28
C ASP A 117 -0.32 -12.70 2.08
N SER A 118 0.36 -13.74 1.68
CA SER A 118 1.41 -13.69 0.65
C SER A 118 0.91 -13.37 -0.76
N LEU A 119 -0.37 -13.63 -1.00
CA LEU A 119 -0.99 -13.31 -2.28
C LEU A 119 -1.44 -11.85 -2.34
N VAL A 120 -1.64 -11.23 -1.18
CA VAL A 120 -2.13 -9.84 -1.06
C VAL A 120 -1.02 -8.88 -0.67
N CYS A 121 -0.08 -9.31 0.17
CA CYS A 121 1.05 -8.50 0.63
C CYS A 121 2.30 -8.81 -0.20
N PHE A 122 2.61 -7.96 -1.18
CA PHE A 122 3.80 -8.06 -2.02
C PHE A 122 5.09 -7.55 -1.36
N GLY A 123 5.25 -7.81 -0.08
CA GLY A 123 6.36 -7.32 0.72
C GLY A 123 5.94 -6.22 1.69
N ASN A 124 6.81 -5.92 2.66
CA ASN A 124 6.59 -4.82 3.59
C ASN A 124 6.82 -3.46 2.92
N GLY A 125 6.21 -2.42 3.48
CA GLY A 125 6.43 -1.04 3.04
C GLY A 125 5.44 -0.55 1.97
N MET A 126 4.31 -1.22 1.78
CA MET A 126 3.24 -0.75 0.91
C MET A 126 2.36 0.28 1.59
N THR A 127 1.88 1.28 0.85
CA THR A 127 1.01 2.34 1.40
C THR A 127 -0.23 1.78 2.10
N ARG A 128 -0.87 0.77 1.52
CA ARG A 128 -2.09 0.14 2.04
C ARG A 128 -1.84 -0.73 3.27
N GLU A 129 -0.66 -1.28 3.40
CA GLU A 129 -0.24 -2.00 4.60
C GLU A 129 -0.23 -1.06 5.82
N TYR A 130 0.45 0.09 5.68
CA TYR A 130 0.48 1.10 6.75
C TYR A 130 -0.90 1.64 7.07
N THR A 131 -1.73 1.90 6.05
CA THR A 131 -3.10 2.38 6.29
C THR A 131 -3.95 1.35 7.04
N ALA A 132 -3.78 0.04 6.77
CA ALA A 132 -4.46 -1.01 7.52
C ALA A 132 -3.99 -1.05 8.99
N VAL A 133 -2.68 -0.93 9.23
CA VAL A 133 -2.13 -0.89 10.60
C VAL A 133 -2.62 0.36 11.34
N PHE A 134 -2.59 1.54 10.70
CA PHE A 134 -3.08 2.77 11.32
C PHE A 134 -4.58 2.74 11.56
N MET A 135 -5.37 2.12 10.69
CA MET A 135 -6.81 1.93 10.90
C MET A 135 -7.09 1.07 12.13
N LEU A 136 -6.32 0.00 12.36
CA LEU A 136 -6.48 -0.82 13.56
C LEU A 136 -6.12 -0.04 14.83
N ILE A 137 -5.01 0.71 14.83
CA ILE A 137 -4.61 1.57 15.95
C ILE A 137 -5.68 2.65 16.19
N PHE A 138 -6.16 3.30 15.13
CA PHE A 138 -7.24 4.28 15.15
C PHE A 138 -8.50 3.72 15.84
N PHE A 139 -8.93 2.53 15.47
CA PHE A 139 -10.05 1.87 16.11
C PHE A 139 -9.79 1.61 17.61
N CYS A 140 -8.61 1.11 17.97
CA CYS A 140 -8.25 0.88 19.36
C CYS A 140 -8.26 2.19 20.17
N VAL A 141 -7.81 3.30 19.59
CA VAL A 141 -7.87 4.63 20.21
C VAL A 141 -9.30 5.09 20.39
N ILE A 142 -10.18 4.88 19.40
CA ILE A 142 -11.62 5.20 19.53
C ILE A 142 -12.24 4.47 20.73
N GLN A 143 -11.91 3.21 20.94
CA GLN A 143 -12.44 2.39 22.04
C GLN A 143 -11.74 2.65 23.39
N GLY A 144 -10.61 3.34 23.38
CA GLY A 144 -9.85 3.72 24.57
C GLY A 144 -10.34 5.00 25.22
N ASN A 145 -9.76 5.31 26.41
CA ASN A 145 -10.04 6.53 27.19
C ASN A 145 -8.79 7.44 27.23
N ALA A 146 -8.02 7.49 26.15
CA ALA A 146 -6.81 8.31 26.11
C ALA A 146 -7.15 9.82 26.19
N ARG A 147 -6.41 10.58 27.00
CA ARG A 147 -6.59 12.03 27.19
C ARG A 147 -6.56 12.80 25.86
N TYR A 148 -5.64 12.42 24.96
CA TYR A 148 -5.44 13.07 23.66
C TYR A 148 -6.08 12.29 22.50
N LYS A 149 -7.14 11.54 22.77
CA LYS A 149 -7.80 10.63 21.86
C LYS A 149 -8.07 11.26 20.49
N TYR A 150 -8.74 12.40 20.45
CA TYR A 150 -9.14 13.02 19.19
C TYR A 150 -7.95 13.57 18.41
N TYR A 151 -6.92 14.08 19.09
CA TYR A 151 -5.67 14.47 18.46
C TYR A 151 -4.99 13.25 17.80
N ILE A 152 -4.89 12.13 18.50
CA ILE A 152 -4.29 10.89 17.97
C ILE A 152 -5.11 10.36 16.77
N ILE A 153 -6.45 10.42 16.85
CA ILE A 153 -7.36 10.08 15.74
C ILE A 153 -7.03 10.94 14.52
N GLY A 154 -6.93 12.26 14.67
CA GLY A 154 -6.58 13.16 13.59
C GLY A 154 -5.17 12.92 13.04
N PHE A 155 -4.19 12.67 13.91
CA PHE A 155 -2.81 12.35 13.52
C PHE A 155 -2.73 11.07 12.66
N LEU A 156 -3.39 9.98 13.10
CA LEU A 156 -3.46 8.72 12.34
C LEU A 156 -4.20 8.89 11.01
N THR A 157 -5.25 9.72 10.98
CA THR A 157 -5.96 10.09 9.75
C THR A 157 -5.05 10.84 8.80
N GLY A 158 -4.25 11.79 9.30
CA GLY A 158 -3.25 12.51 8.52
C GLY A 158 -2.18 11.59 7.94
N LEU A 159 -1.60 10.68 8.74
CA LEU A 159 -0.65 9.69 8.25
C LEU A 159 -1.26 8.82 7.15
N SER A 160 -2.48 8.32 7.35
CA SER A 160 -3.17 7.47 6.37
C SER A 160 -3.47 8.22 5.08
N PHE A 161 -3.93 9.47 5.16
CA PHE A 161 -4.21 10.31 3.99
C PHE A 161 -2.97 10.57 3.14
N TRP A 162 -1.84 10.90 3.77
CA TRP A 162 -0.58 11.19 3.09
C TRP A 162 0.18 9.94 2.63
N LEU A 163 -0.31 8.75 2.99
CA LEU A 163 0.10 7.47 2.40
C LEU A 163 -0.82 7.04 1.27
N GLN A 164 -2.15 7.22 1.45
CA GLN A 164 -3.18 6.74 0.55
C GLN A 164 -4.47 7.53 0.76
N GLN A 165 -4.92 8.30 -0.24
CA GLN A 165 -6.06 9.23 -0.08
C GLN A 165 -7.38 8.55 0.24
N ASP A 166 -7.65 7.39 -0.37
CA ASP A 166 -8.88 6.61 -0.17
C ASP A 166 -9.00 6.01 1.23
N ALA A 167 -7.92 5.97 2.01
CA ALA A 167 -7.95 5.58 3.41
C ALA A 167 -8.91 6.43 4.25
N LEU A 168 -9.13 7.72 3.87
CA LEU A 168 -10.12 8.57 4.52
C LEU A 168 -11.53 7.97 4.43
N LEU A 169 -11.91 7.43 3.28
CA LEU A 169 -13.23 6.84 3.09
C LEU A 169 -13.40 5.58 3.95
N THR A 170 -12.36 4.76 4.02
CA THR A 170 -12.37 3.55 4.84
C THR A 170 -12.45 3.86 6.34
N MET A 171 -11.78 4.91 6.81
CA MET A 171 -11.76 5.31 8.23
C MET A 171 -12.96 6.19 8.62
N ALA A 172 -13.61 6.85 7.67
CA ALA A 172 -14.68 7.82 7.92
C ALA A 172 -15.84 7.30 8.78
N PRO A 173 -16.40 6.09 8.57
CA PRO A 173 -17.53 5.62 9.38
C PRO A 173 -17.19 5.58 10.88
N LEU A 174 -16.04 5.03 11.23
CA LEU A 174 -15.58 4.96 12.63
C LEU A 174 -15.22 6.35 13.17
N GLY A 175 -14.66 7.23 12.34
CA GLY A 175 -14.37 8.61 12.69
C GLY A 175 -15.62 9.40 13.00
N ILE A 176 -16.65 9.31 12.16
CA ILE A 176 -17.96 9.95 12.37
C ILE A 176 -18.57 9.43 13.68
N TYR A 177 -18.55 8.10 13.90
CA TYR A 177 -19.04 7.55 15.16
C TYR A 177 -18.31 8.15 16.37
N ALA A 178 -16.97 8.28 16.32
CA ALA A 178 -16.20 8.85 17.41
C ALA A 178 -16.58 10.31 17.70
N LEU A 179 -16.92 11.10 16.68
CA LEU A 179 -17.32 12.50 16.83
C LEU A 179 -18.70 12.64 17.48
N VAL A 180 -19.68 11.82 17.07
CA VAL A 180 -21.05 11.92 17.57
C VAL A 180 -21.28 11.21 18.91
N ARG A 181 -20.44 10.23 19.24
CA ARG A 181 -20.54 9.50 20.51
C ARG A 181 -20.24 10.42 21.70
N GLN A 182 -21.08 10.36 22.73
CA GLN A 182 -20.77 10.94 24.04
C GLN A 182 -19.78 10.01 24.77
N ASP A 183 -18.63 10.57 25.15
CA ASP A 183 -17.63 9.87 25.95
C ASP A 183 -17.94 10.13 27.43
N PRO A 184 -18.19 9.09 28.26
CA PRO A 184 -18.54 9.26 29.66
C PRO A 184 -17.45 10.00 30.47
N ASP A 185 -16.18 9.80 30.08
CA ASP A 185 -14.99 10.31 30.79
C ASP A 185 -14.45 11.61 30.16
N ASN A 186 -15.09 12.13 29.10
CA ASN A 186 -14.58 13.29 28.38
C ASN A 186 -15.70 14.28 28.08
N SER A 187 -15.60 15.46 28.71
CA SER A 187 -16.57 16.56 28.56
C SER A 187 -16.45 17.35 27.25
N PHE A 188 -15.63 16.89 26.30
CA PHE A 188 -15.45 17.60 25.03
C PHE A 188 -16.73 17.61 24.21
N GLY A 189 -17.19 18.82 23.90
CA GLY A 189 -18.24 19.04 22.92
C GLY A 189 -17.77 18.69 21.50
N PRO A 190 -18.72 18.49 20.54
CA PRO A 190 -18.37 18.12 19.16
C PRO A 190 -17.33 19.05 18.51
N GLY A 191 -17.42 20.37 18.76
CA GLY A 191 -16.47 21.34 18.24
C GLY A 191 -15.03 21.14 18.76
N GLN A 192 -14.88 20.83 20.06
CA GLN A 192 -13.56 20.55 20.64
C GLN A 192 -12.96 19.25 20.13
N LYS A 193 -13.77 18.23 19.88
CA LYS A 193 -13.35 16.96 19.25
C LYS A 193 -12.82 17.21 17.83
N ILE A 194 -13.56 17.99 17.03
CA ILE A 194 -13.17 18.38 15.68
C ILE A 194 -11.86 19.17 15.70
N LEU A 195 -11.76 20.23 16.53
CA LEU A 195 -10.56 21.04 16.64
C LEU A 195 -9.33 20.22 17.04
N SER A 196 -9.49 19.33 18.02
CA SER A 196 -8.41 18.42 18.44
C SER A 196 -8.01 17.46 17.31
N GLY A 197 -8.97 16.91 16.57
CA GLY A 197 -8.71 16.07 15.41
C GLY A 197 -8.00 16.83 14.28
N MET A 198 -8.46 18.05 13.99
CA MET A 198 -7.79 18.93 13.01
C MET A 198 -6.35 19.24 13.43
N ALA A 199 -6.10 19.54 14.70
CA ALA A 199 -4.74 19.77 15.17
C ALA A 199 -3.84 18.55 14.94
N GLY A 200 -4.33 17.35 15.24
CA GLY A 200 -3.60 16.10 14.94
C GLY A 200 -3.34 15.91 13.45
N PHE A 201 -4.34 16.11 12.61
CA PHE A 201 -4.21 16.02 11.14
C PHE A 201 -3.18 17.03 10.59
N LEU A 202 -3.25 18.27 11.05
CA LEU A 202 -2.34 19.35 10.64
C LEU A 202 -0.90 19.08 11.08
N THR A 203 -0.68 18.37 12.18
CA THR A 203 0.68 17.99 12.63
C THR A 203 1.43 17.17 11.56
N VAL A 204 0.73 16.35 10.77
CA VAL A 204 1.31 15.61 9.65
C VAL A 204 1.31 16.45 8.37
N THR A 205 0.22 17.14 8.11
CA THR A 205 -0.01 17.87 6.86
C THR A 205 0.90 19.07 6.69
N LEU A 206 1.07 19.89 7.74
CA LEU A 206 1.84 21.14 7.63
C LEU A 206 3.32 20.91 7.27
N PRO A 207 4.07 19.98 7.87
CA PRO A 207 5.45 19.71 7.45
C PRO A 207 5.55 19.33 5.97
N ILE A 208 4.63 18.51 5.47
CA ILE A 208 4.59 18.10 4.06
C ILE A 208 4.34 19.31 3.15
N LEU A 209 3.33 20.12 3.45
CA LEU A 209 3.01 21.31 2.66
C LEU A 209 4.16 22.34 2.69
N ILE A 210 4.80 22.53 3.84
CA ILE A 210 5.96 23.43 3.99
C ILE A 210 7.13 22.94 3.13
N TYR A 211 7.42 21.63 3.14
CA TYR A 211 8.46 21.05 2.30
C TYR A 211 8.22 21.36 0.82
N PHE A 212 7.03 21.03 0.28
CA PHE A 212 6.71 21.27 -1.12
C PHE A 212 6.62 22.75 -1.47
N ARG A 213 6.17 23.61 -0.54
CA ARG A 213 6.20 25.05 -0.75
C ARG A 213 7.63 25.58 -0.91
N ASN A 214 8.54 25.16 -0.01
CA ASN A 214 9.92 25.62 -0.02
C ASN A 214 10.67 25.17 -1.29
N HIS A 215 10.28 24.06 -1.88
CA HIS A 215 10.82 23.57 -3.15
C HIS A 215 10.01 23.98 -4.38
N HIS A 216 9.05 24.92 -4.27
CA HIS A 216 8.16 25.36 -5.36
C HIS A 216 7.39 24.23 -6.05
N ALA A 217 7.15 23.11 -5.36
CA ALA A 217 6.59 21.87 -5.89
C ALA A 217 5.11 21.61 -5.53
N LEU A 218 4.43 22.54 -4.83
CA LEU A 218 3.04 22.35 -4.39
C LEU A 218 2.08 22.04 -5.56
N MET A 219 2.23 22.75 -6.68
CA MET A 219 1.36 22.55 -7.84
C MET A 219 1.66 21.21 -8.54
N ALA A 220 2.93 20.82 -8.63
CA ALA A 220 3.33 19.51 -9.16
C ALA A 220 2.77 18.37 -8.29
N MET A 221 2.95 18.46 -6.98
CA MET A 221 2.35 17.50 -6.03
C MET A 221 0.83 17.42 -6.18
N TRP A 222 0.13 18.57 -6.29
CA TRP A 222 -1.32 18.57 -6.46
C TRP A 222 -1.77 17.89 -7.75
N LYS A 223 -1.08 18.20 -8.87
CA LYS A 223 -1.38 17.59 -10.16
C LYS A 223 -1.14 16.09 -10.17
N ASP A 224 0.05 15.67 -9.73
CA ASP A 224 0.48 14.28 -9.86
C ASP A 224 -0.16 13.38 -8.78
N ALA A 225 -0.15 13.78 -7.50
CA ALA A 225 -0.67 12.95 -6.43
C ALA A 225 -2.20 12.99 -6.28
N PHE A 226 -2.88 14.07 -6.72
CA PHE A 226 -4.32 14.21 -6.49
C PHE A 226 -5.11 14.25 -7.79
N LEU A 227 -4.87 15.23 -8.69
CA LEU A 227 -5.68 15.37 -9.90
C LEU A 227 -5.53 14.17 -10.83
N PHE A 228 -4.33 13.63 -10.98
CA PHE A 228 -4.08 12.42 -11.76
C PHE A 228 -4.92 11.23 -11.26
N ASN A 229 -5.10 11.10 -9.96
CA ASN A 229 -5.91 10.02 -9.38
C ASN A 229 -7.43 10.21 -9.55
N ILE A 230 -7.90 11.44 -9.73
CA ILE A 230 -9.31 11.73 -10.01
C ILE A 230 -9.64 11.41 -11.48
N HIS A 231 -8.70 11.66 -12.38
CA HIS A 231 -8.86 11.44 -13.82
C HIS A 231 -7.75 10.51 -14.34
N PRO A 232 -7.74 9.24 -13.93
CA PRO A 232 -6.71 8.31 -14.39
C PRO A 232 -6.84 8.08 -15.89
N PRO A 233 -5.72 7.94 -16.61
CA PRO A 233 -5.75 7.59 -18.02
C PRO A 233 -6.29 6.17 -18.22
N GLY A 234 -6.94 5.93 -19.34
CA GLY A 234 -7.41 4.62 -19.76
C GLY A 234 -8.92 4.40 -19.65
N PRO A 235 -9.41 3.29 -20.19
CA PRO A 235 -10.82 2.95 -20.15
C PRO A 235 -11.26 2.68 -18.71
N GLN A 236 -12.39 3.26 -18.32
CA GLN A 236 -12.99 3.01 -17.03
C GLN A 236 -14.02 1.88 -17.14
N ALA A 237 -13.92 0.90 -16.29
CA ALA A 237 -14.89 -0.18 -16.24
C ALA A 237 -16.25 0.27 -15.70
N GLY A 238 -17.31 -0.33 -16.19
CA GLY A 238 -18.66 -0.16 -15.68
C GLY A 238 -18.79 -0.67 -14.22
N PHE A 239 -19.78 -0.16 -13.48
CA PHE A 239 -19.97 -0.51 -12.06
C PHE A 239 -20.07 -2.03 -11.80
N LEU A 240 -20.79 -2.76 -12.66
CA LEU A 240 -20.92 -4.22 -12.53
C LEU A 240 -19.60 -4.95 -12.77
N GLU A 241 -18.77 -4.46 -13.67
CA GLU A 241 -17.44 -5.03 -13.92
C GLU A 241 -16.54 -4.81 -12.71
N ARG A 242 -16.64 -3.64 -12.07
CA ARG A 242 -15.92 -3.35 -10.82
C ARG A 242 -16.29 -4.33 -9.70
N ILE A 243 -17.58 -4.62 -9.52
CA ILE A 243 -18.04 -5.63 -8.56
C ILE A 243 -17.50 -7.02 -8.88
N LYS A 244 -17.53 -7.43 -10.16
CA LYS A 244 -16.97 -8.72 -10.59
C LYS A 244 -15.48 -8.82 -10.29
N SER A 245 -14.74 -7.74 -10.51
CA SER A 245 -13.32 -7.65 -10.19
C SER A 245 -13.04 -7.79 -8.70
N VAL A 246 -13.78 -7.07 -7.85
CA VAL A 246 -13.67 -7.23 -6.39
C VAL A 246 -13.90 -8.67 -5.97
N LYS A 247 -14.93 -9.34 -6.51
CA LYS A 247 -15.19 -10.75 -6.24
C LYS A 247 -14.03 -11.65 -6.68
N HIS A 248 -13.49 -11.40 -7.87
CA HIS A 248 -12.34 -12.15 -8.39
C HIS A 248 -11.12 -12.04 -7.48
N TYR A 249 -10.77 -10.83 -7.01
CA TYR A 249 -9.64 -10.62 -6.10
C TYR A 249 -9.86 -11.22 -4.72
N LEU A 250 -11.08 -11.14 -4.18
CA LEU A 250 -11.42 -11.84 -2.93
C LEU A 250 -11.18 -13.35 -3.03
N HIS A 251 -11.49 -13.93 -4.20
CA HIS A 251 -11.27 -15.34 -4.46
C HIS A 251 -9.78 -15.69 -4.63
N GLN A 252 -9.01 -14.85 -5.30
CA GLN A 252 -7.56 -15.02 -5.45
C GLN A 252 -6.81 -14.87 -4.13
N GLY A 253 -7.18 -13.86 -3.31
CA GLY A 253 -6.66 -13.70 -1.97
C GLY A 253 -7.43 -14.59 -1.01
N GLU A 254 -6.76 -15.22 -0.06
CA GLU A 254 -7.37 -16.08 0.98
C GLU A 254 -8.37 -15.33 1.89
N TYR A 255 -8.86 -14.16 1.44
CA TYR A 255 -9.76 -13.26 2.18
C TYR A 255 -11.24 -13.58 2.01
N GLU A 256 -11.59 -14.38 1.00
CA GLU A 256 -12.99 -14.59 0.63
C GLU A 256 -13.83 -15.09 1.79
N MET A 257 -13.37 -16.13 2.47
CA MET A 257 -14.10 -16.72 3.60
C MET A 257 -14.18 -15.74 4.78
N ALA A 258 -13.08 -15.07 5.12
CA ALA A 258 -13.04 -14.10 6.22
C ALA A 258 -13.98 -12.92 5.94
N PHE A 259 -14.02 -12.43 4.71
CA PHE A 259 -14.91 -11.36 4.28
C PHE A 259 -16.38 -11.77 4.38
N TYR A 260 -16.80 -12.89 3.76
CA TYR A 260 -18.21 -13.27 3.76
C TYR A 260 -18.71 -13.64 5.16
N ILE A 261 -17.92 -14.34 5.96
CA ILE A 261 -18.30 -14.64 7.35
C ILE A 261 -18.48 -13.33 8.13
N SER A 262 -17.55 -12.39 8.05
CA SER A 262 -17.65 -11.12 8.77
C SER A 262 -18.86 -10.30 8.33
N LEU A 263 -19.16 -10.29 7.01
CA LEU A 263 -20.32 -9.60 6.45
C LEU A 263 -21.64 -10.20 6.98
N VAL A 264 -21.78 -11.53 6.93
CA VAL A 264 -22.96 -12.23 7.46
C VAL A 264 -23.12 -11.96 8.95
N LEU A 265 -22.03 -12.08 9.73
CA LEU A 265 -22.05 -11.78 11.15
C LEU A 265 -22.47 -10.33 11.44
N GLY A 266 -21.94 -9.36 10.69
CA GLY A 266 -22.28 -7.95 10.81
C GLY A 266 -23.74 -7.66 10.49
N ILE A 267 -24.26 -8.23 9.40
CA ILE A 267 -25.69 -8.11 9.01
C ILE A 267 -26.58 -8.74 10.09
N CYS A 268 -26.29 -9.97 10.50
CA CYS A 268 -27.06 -10.65 11.55
C CYS A 268 -27.08 -9.85 12.86
N ALA A 269 -25.96 -9.24 13.25
CA ALA A 269 -25.87 -8.44 14.46
C ALA A 269 -26.78 -7.19 14.45
N ILE A 270 -27.12 -6.64 13.28
CA ILE A 270 -28.06 -5.50 13.16
C ILE A 270 -29.48 -5.95 13.58
N PHE A 271 -29.87 -7.20 13.29
CA PHE A 271 -31.16 -7.75 13.62
C PHE A 271 -31.24 -8.31 15.05
N LEU A 272 -30.09 -8.59 15.67
CA LEU A 272 -30.02 -9.08 17.05
C LEU A 272 -30.14 -7.91 18.06
N LYS A 273 -30.32 -8.27 19.33
CA LYS A 273 -30.27 -7.31 20.44
C LYS A 273 -28.81 -6.85 20.64
N THR A 274 -28.48 -5.68 20.15
CA THR A 274 -27.16 -5.06 20.24
C THR A 274 -27.18 -3.80 21.09
N ASN A 275 -26.14 -3.58 21.89
CA ASN A 275 -26.01 -2.39 22.73
C ASN A 275 -25.81 -1.12 21.90
N ARG A 276 -24.97 -1.23 20.86
CA ARG A 276 -24.58 -0.08 20.03
C ARG A 276 -24.68 -0.43 18.54
N LYS A 277 -25.94 -0.59 18.05
CA LYS A 277 -26.22 -0.91 16.63
C LYS A 277 -25.51 0.03 15.66
N GLY A 278 -25.47 1.32 15.97
CA GLY A 278 -24.78 2.31 15.16
C GLY A 278 -23.29 2.01 14.99
N LEU A 279 -22.62 1.51 16.02
CA LEU A 279 -21.19 1.16 15.93
C LEU A 279 -20.95 -0.08 15.06
N VAL A 280 -21.82 -1.09 15.17
CA VAL A 280 -21.76 -2.29 14.30
C VAL A 280 -22.00 -1.90 12.84
N LEU A 281 -22.97 -1.01 12.60
CA LEU A 281 -23.24 -0.47 11.26
C LEU A 281 -22.02 0.29 10.71
N MET A 282 -21.35 1.11 11.53
CA MET A 282 -20.13 1.80 11.10
C MET A 282 -18.99 0.81 10.80
N GLY A 283 -18.85 -0.26 11.58
CA GLY A 283 -17.91 -1.34 11.29
C GLY A 283 -18.21 -2.03 9.95
N LEU A 284 -19.48 -2.31 9.66
CA LEU A 284 -19.92 -2.89 8.39
C LEU A 284 -19.61 -1.95 7.20
N LEU A 285 -19.93 -0.66 7.36
CA LEU A 285 -19.58 0.36 6.35
C LEU A 285 -18.06 0.45 6.13
N THR A 286 -17.27 0.33 7.19
CA THR A 286 -15.80 0.30 7.08
C THR A 286 -15.32 -0.87 6.22
N VAL A 287 -15.90 -2.07 6.38
CA VAL A 287 -15.59 -3.23 5.52
C VAL A 287 -15.97 -2.96 4.06
N ILE A 288 -17.17 -2.42 3.82
CA ILE A 288 -17.65 -2.10 2.46
C ILE A 288 -16.74 -1.04 1.81
N LEU A 289 -16.41 0.02 2.54
CA LEU A 289 -15.56 1.11 2.04
C LEU A 289 -14.08 0.72 1.92
N SER A 290 -13.67 -0.45 2.42
CA SER A 290 -12.34 -1.00 2.13
C SER A 290 -12.13 -1.30 0.63
N PHE A 291 -13.20 -1.32 -0.16
CA PHE A 291 -13.16 -1.43 -1.63
C PHE A 291 -13.33 -0.09 -2.34
N SER A 292 -13.28 1.03 -1.62
CA SER A 292 -13.61 2.35 -2.19
C SER A 292 -12.77 2.72 -3.41
N ASP A 293 -11.47 2.42 -3.39
CA ASP A 293 -10.61 2.70 -4.54
C ASP A 293 -11.03 1.90 -5.77
N GLN A 294 -11.25 0.60 -5.63
CA GLN A 294 -11.70 -0.26 -6.74
C GLN A 294 -13.08 0.14 -7.27
N LEU A 295 -14.01 0.50 -6.36
CA LEU A 295 -15.36 0.86 -6.74
C LEU A 295 -15.46 2.27 -7.35
N LEU A 296 -14.67 3.23 -6.86
CA LEU A 296 -14.75 4.63 -7.28
C LEU A 296 -13.85 4.95 -8.48
N THR A 297 -12.60 4.50 -8.48
CA THR A 297 -11.65 4.86 -9.54
C THR A 297 -11.86 4.09 -10.82
N GLY A 298 -12.53 2.94 -10.77
CA GLY A 298 -12.76 2.09 -11.93
C GLY A 298 -11.48 1.53 -12.56
N ARG A 299 -10.37 1.63 -11.86
CA ARG A 299 -9.11 1.03 -12.27
C ARG A 299 -9.21 -0.48 -12.18
N LEU A 300 -9.85 -1.07 -13.16
CA LEU A 300 -9.73 -2.48 -13.43
C LEU A 300 -8.55 -2.62 -14.35
N THR A 301 -7.46 -3.03 -13.81
CA THR A 301 -6.46 -3.63 -14.65
C THR A 301 -6.95 -5.01 -14.97
N ASP A 302 -7.31 -5.11 -16.18
CA ASP A 302 -7.65 -6.28 -16.92
C ASP A 302 -6.62 -7.42 -16.77
N GLN A 303 -7.05 -8.57 -17.22
CA GLN A 303 -6.34 -9.70 -17.84
C GLN A 303 -5.01 -10.20 -17.21
N GLN A 304 -4.29 -9.44 -16.38
CA GLN A 304 -2.99 -9.85 -15.82
C GLN A 304 -2.95 -9.93 -14.28
N GLY A 305 -4.08 -10.07 -13.63
CA GLY A 305 -4.12 -10.29 -12.18
C GLY A 305 -3.97 -9.02 -11.36
N GLY A 306 -4.73 -8.01 -11.70
CA GLY A 306 -4.86 -6.72 -11.07
C GLY A 306 -4.43 -6.57 -9.60
N PHE A 307 -4.54 -5.43 -9.07
CA PHE A 307 -3.95 -5.03 -7.78
C PHE A 307 -4.63 -5.68 -6.57
N ILE A 308 -4.40 -6.99 -6.39
CA ILE A 308 -4.94 -7.77 -5.26
C ILE A 308 -4.56 -7.15 -3.89
N TYR A 309 -3.42 -6.46 -3.80
CA TYR A 309 -3.00 -5.75 -2.59
C TYR A 309 -3.94 -4.58 -2.20
N TYR A 310 -4.88 -4.22 -3.07
CA TYR A 310 -5.96 -3.29 -2.73
C TYR A 310 -6.93 -3.85 -1.68
N LEU A 311 -6.87 -5.15 -1.41
CA LEU A 311 -7.61 -5.81 -0.33
C LEU A 311 -6.99 -5.60 1.07
N LEU A 312 -5.76 -5.08 1.18
CA LEU A 312 -5.07 -4.91 2.47
C LEU A 312 -5.89 -4.17 3.55
N PRO A 313 -6.73 -3.16 3.25
CA PRO A 313 -7.60 -2.55 4.27
C PRO A 313 -8.54 -3.54 4.97
N LEU A 314 -8.89 -4.66 4.32
CA LEU A 314 -9.70 -5.72 4.93
C LEU A 314 -8.97 -6.39 6.11
N ALA A 315 -7.65 -6.40 6.10
CA ALA A 315 -6.87 -6.96 7.20
C ALA A 315 -7.18 -6.31 8.55
N ALA A 316 -7.56 -5.03 8.55
CA ALA A 316 -8.00 -4.32 9.75
C ALA A 316 -9.54 -4.30 9.89
N SER A 317 -10.26 -3.99 8.82
CA SER A 317 -11.72 -3.78 8.89
C SER A 317 -12.50 -5.05 9.24
N VAL A 318 -12.07 -6.23 8.75
CA VAL A 318 -12.70 -7.53 9.08
C VAL A 318 -12.53 -7.86 10.58
N PRO A 319 -11.32 -7.89 11.17
CA PRO A 319 -11.18 -8.12 12.61
C PRO A 319 -11.91 -7.08 13.47
N ILE A 320 -11.97 -5.81 13.03
CA ILE A 320 -12.73 -4.75 13.72
C ILE A 320 -14.22 -5.10 13.73
N LEU A 321 -14.81 -5.47 12.59
CA LEU A 321 -16.22 -5.83 12.51
C LEU A 321 -16.54 -7.05 13.38
N VAL A 322 -15.72 -8.10 13.31
CA VAL A 322 -15.88 -9.30 14.14
C VAL A 322 -15.78 -8.96 15.64
N TYR A 323 -14.82 -8.10 16.01
CA TYR A 323 -14.73 -7.60 17.40
C TYR A 323 -16.03 -6.91 17.82
N LEU A 324 -16.56 -6.00 17.00
CA LEU A 324 -17.79 -5.26 17.30
C LEU A 324 -19.00 -6.21 17.45
N VAL A 325 -19.10 -7.19 16.57
CA VAL A 325 -20.19 -8.19 16.69
C VAL A 325 -20.08 -8.94 18.02
N PHE A 326 -18.91 -9.43 18.40
CA PHE A 326 -18.75 -10.22 19.62
C PHE A 326 -18.88 -9.42 20.91
N THR A 327 -18.57 -8.12 20.89
CA THR A 327 -18.65 -7.28 22.10
C THR A 327 -20.00 -6.56 22.25
N GLU A 328 -20.72 -6.30 21.16
CA GLU A 328 -21.93 -5.49 21.18
C GLU A 328 -23.23 -6.32 21.19
N THR A 329 -23.22 -7.60 20.77
CA THR A 329 -24.40 -8.46 20.82
C THR A 329 -24.60 -9.03 22.22
N GLN A 330 -25.68 -8.65 22.89
CA GLN A 330 -26.00 -9.11 24.26
C GLN A 330 -26.83 -10.39 24.29
N GLY A 331 -26.48 -11.32 25.20
CA GLY A 331 -27.29 -12.50 25.50
C GLY A 331 -27.51 -13.42 24.29
N THR A 332 -26.64 -13.32 23.26
CA THR A 332 -26.71 -14.16 22.08
C THR A 332 -25.62 -15.24 22.14
N PHE A 333 -25.81 -16.31 21.38
CA PHE A 333 -24.80 -17.35 21.26
C PHE A 333 -23.44 -16.83 20.76
N MET A 334 -23.39 -15.66 20.11
CA MET A 334 -22.16 -15.01 19.66
C MET A 334 -21.22 -14.62 20.82
N GLN A 335 -21.75 -14.44 22.03
CA GLN A 335 -20.94 -14.21 23.23
C GLN A 335 -20.46 -15.51 23.87
N GLU A 336 -21.02 -16.64 23.48
CA GLU A 336 -20.59 -17.93 24.01
C GLU A 336 -19.17 -18.25 23.57
N ARG A 337 -18.42 -18.84 24.48
CA ARG A 337 -17.04 -19.26 24.25
C ARG A 337 -16.92 -20.24 23.08
N SER A 338 -17.87 -21.13 22.92
CA SER A 338 -17.94 -22.12 21.84
C SER A 338 -18.08 -21.46 20.47
N ALA A 339 -19.00 -20.49 20.34
CA ALA A 339 -19.20 -19.75 19.08
C ALA A 339 -17.94 -18.98 18.68
N GLN A 340 -17.36 -18.20 19.60
CA GLN A 340 -16.12 -17.47 19.34
C GLN A 340 -14.98 -18.42 18.93
N MET A 341 -14.90 -19.60 19.56
CA MET A 341 -13.91 -20.61 19.21
C MET A 341 -14.12 -21.16 17.79
N VAL A 342 -15.34 -21.55 17.44
CA VAL A 342 -15.65 -22.09 16.10
C VAL A 342 -15.36 -21.07 15.02
N PHE A 343 -15.90 -19.85 15.12
CA PHE A 343 -15.67 -18.79 14.12
C PHE A 343 -14.20 -18.39 14.06
N GLY A 344 -13.54 -18.24 15.22
CA GLY A 344 -12.12 -17.91 15.26
C GLY A 344 -11.25 -18.98 14.60
N THR A 345 -11.53 -20.24 14.87
CA THR A 345 -10.79 -21.37 14.25
C THR A 345 -11.01 -21.40 12.74
N LEU A 346 -12.25 -21.27 12.26
CA LEU A 346 -12.55 -21.26 10.82
C LEU A 346 -11.84 -20.12 10.10
N LEU A 347 -11.90 -18.91 10.65
CA LEU A 347 -11.27 -17.74 10.07
C LEU A 347 -9.74 -17.85 10.01
N CYS A 348 -9.11 -18.29 11.11
CA CYS A 348 -7.66 -18.41 11.17
C CYS A 348 -7.12 -19.62 10.41
N LEU A 349 -7.86 -20.73 10.37
CA LEU A 349 -7.39 -21.97 9.74
C LEU A 349 -7.18 -21.78 8.23
N ASN A 350 -8.14 -21.16 7.53
CA ASN A 350 -8.04 -20.93 6.09
C ASN A 350 -6.81 -20.09 5.75
N LEU A 351 -6.64 -18.95 6.42
CA LEU A 351 -5.51 -18.04 6.22
C LEU A 351 -4.16 -18.69 6.61
N SER A 352 -4.16 -19.50 7.69
CA SER A 352 -2.95 -20.22 8.08
C SER A 352 -2.54 -21.28 7.06
N LEU A 353 -3.49 -21.95 6.44
CA LEU A 353 -3.22 -22.92 5.37
C LEU A 353 -2.68 -22.19 4.12
N GLY A 354 -3.22 -21.02 3.76
CA GLY A 354 -2.70 -20.18 2.70
C GLY A 354 -1.25 -19.77 2.96
N TYR A 355 -0.97 -19.27 4.16
CA TYR A 355 0.39 -18.90 4.55
C TYR A 355 1.36 -20.08 4.53
N LEU A 356 0.95 -21.27 5.03
CA LEU A 356 1.79 -22.47 4.99
C LEU A 356 2.07 -22.96 3.57
N ARG A 357 1.09 -22.88 2.66
CA ARG A 357 1.31 -23.16 1.23
C ARG A 357 2.38 -22.23 0.64
N TYR A 358 2.29 -20.95 0.95
CA TYR A 358 3.29 -19.98 0.51
C TYR A 358 4.67 -20.31 1.07
N VAL A 359 4.81 -20.53 2.38
CA VAL A 359 6.09 -20.89 2.99
C VAL A 359 6.68 -22.16 2.37
N SER A 360 5.84 -23.18 2.11
CA SER A 360 6.28 -24.44 1.49
C SER A 360 6.72 -24.28 0.02
N SER A 361 6.15 -23.31 -0.68
CA SER A 361 6.53 -22.96 -2.06
C SER A 361 7.59 -21.86 -2.14
N PHE A 362 7.92 -21.26 -0.99
CA PHE A 362 8.87 -20.15 -0.93
C PHE A 362 10.24 -20.59 -1.41
N LYS A 363 10.69 -19.97 -2.48
CA LYS A 363 12.08 -20.05 -2.93
C LYS A 363 12.66 -18.65 -2.84
N ILE A 364 13.90 -18.53 -2.38
CA ILE A 364 14.62 -17.25 -2.50
C ILE A 364 14.53 -16.86 -3.98
N GLN A 365 13.71 -15.86 -4.25
CA GLN A 365 13.42 -15.50 -5.64
C GLN A 365 14.67 -14.92 -6.26
N LYS A 366 15.13 -15.54 -7.35
CA LYS A 366 15.92 -14.81 -8.34
C LYS A 366 15.08 -13.67 -8.86
N ASN A 367 15.72 -12.59 -9.26
CA ASN A 367 15.00 -11.46 -9.85
C ASN A 367 14.09 -12.00 -10.98
N PRO A 368 12.73 -11.85 -10.86
CA PRO A 368 11.80 -12.45 -11.81
C PRO A 368 11.86 -11.80 -13.20
N TRP A 369 12.50 -10.64 -13.30
CA TRP A 369 12.55 -9.85 -14.53
C TRP A 369 13.68 -10.24 -15.48
N ALA A 370 14.37 -11.35 -15.20
CA ALA A 370 15.45 -11.89 -16.05
C ALA A 370 16.48 -10.81 -16.47
N VAL A 371 17.01 -10.11 -15.47
CA VAL A 371 17.90 -8.94 -15.69
C VAL A 371 19.39 -9.29 -15.75
N GLU A 372 19.77 -10.55 -15.54
CA GLU A 372 21.17 -10.99 -15.37
C GLU A 372 22.05 -10.58 -16.54
N ALA A 373 21.60 -10.82 -17.77
CA ALA A 373 22.34 -10.49 -18.98
C ALA A 373 22.54 -8.98 -19.16
N LEU A 374 21.49 -8.19 -18.83
CA LEU A 374 21.55 -6.72 -18.85
C LEU A 374 22.47 -6.19 -17.76
N THR A 375 22.36 -6.74 -16.54
CA THR A 375 23.23 -6.38 -15.40
C THR A 375 24.69 -6.63 -15.75
N GLN A 376 25.03 -7.83 -16.26
CA GLN A 376 26.40 -8.17 -16.66
C GLN A 376 26.96 -7.18 -17.70
N LYS A 377 26.11 -6.72 -18.63
CA LYS A 377 26.52 -5.73 -19.64
C LYS A 377 26.72 -4.34 -19.03
N LEU A 378 25.85 -3.92 -18.13
CA LEU A 378 25.90 -2.61 -17.49
C LEU A 378 26.96 -2.51 -16.39
N ASP A 379 27.26 -3.58 -15.66
CA ASP A 379 28.29 -3.62 -14.59
C ASP A 379 29.66 -3.17 -15.08
N SER A 380 30.01 -3.51 -16.33
CA SER A 380 31.26 -3.09 -16.96
C SER A 380 31.33 -1.58 -17.23
N SER A 381 30.22 -0.85 -17.11
CA SER A 381 30.09 0.52 -17.63
C SER A 381 30.31 1.62 -16.58
N LYS A 382 30.43 1.27 -15.27
CA LYS A 382 30.57 2.22 -14.16
C LYS A 382 29.57 3.39 -14.28
N LEU A 383 28.28 3.09 -14.05
CA LEU A 383 27.21 4.05 -14.22
C LEU A 383 27.24 5.15 -13.14
N SER A 384 26.93 6.36 -13.55
CA SER A 384 26.71 7.53 -12.71
C SER A 384 25.27 8.03 -12.84
N ASP A 385 24.88 9.02 -12.03
CA ASP A 385 23.57 9.65 -12.14
C ASP A 385 23.34 10.13 -13.58
N TYR A 386 22.14 9.88 -14.11
CA TYR A 386 21.67 10.23 -15.44
C TYR A 386 22.26 9.41 -16.60
N ASP A 387 23.16 8.45 -16.34
CA ASP A 387 23.79 7.63 -17.37
C ASP A 387 22.88 6.60 -18.02
N LEU A 388 21.83 6.17 -17.33
CA LEU A 388 20.88 5.16 -17.80
C LEU A 388 19.45 5.70 -17.78
N TYR A 389 18.70 5.43 -18.86
CA TYR A 389 17.26 5.59 -18.89
C TYR A 389 16.55 4.27 -19.21
N VAL A 390 15.48 3.96 -18.48
CA VAL A 390 14.65 2.78 -18.72
C VAL A 390 13.31 3.23 -19.28
N PHE A 391 12.98 2.77 -20.48
CA PHE A 391 11.75 3.12 -21.18
C PHE A 391 10.78 1.92 -21.21
N ASP A 392 9.54 2.18 -20.83
CA ASP A 392 8.38 1.28 -20.95
C ASP A 392 8.43 0.00 -20.12
N ASP A 393 9.11 0.01 -18.95
CA ASP A 393 8.97 -1.07 -17.99
C ASP A 393 9.21 -0.57 -16.54
N SER A 394 8.15 -0.44 -15.74
CA SER A 394 8.23 -0.02 -14.33
C SER A 394 9.01 -1.00 -13.44
N ASN A 395 9.01 -2.29 -13.78
CA ASN A 395 9.77 -3.28 -13.01
C ASN A 395 11.29 -3.02 -13.09
N LEU A 396 11.75 -2.43 -14.18
CA LEU A 396 13.17 -2.19 -14.42
C LEU A 396 13.69 -0.89 -13.77
N ILE A 397 12.86 -0.14 -13.03
CA ILE A 397 13.30 0.85 -12.03
C ILE A 397 14.29 0.21 -11.05
N TYR A 398 14.22 -1.12 -10.90
CA TYR A 398 15.23 -1.93 -10.25
C TYR A 398 16.68 -1.50 -10.60
N PHE A 399 16.99 -1.15 -11.84
CA PHE A 399 18.34 -0.76 -12.23
C PHE A 399 18.80 0.53 -11.56
N TYR A 400 17.91 1.51 -11.40
CA TYR A 400 18.25 2.75 -10.68
C TYR A 400 18.57 2.45 -9.21
N ASN A 401 17.80 1.57 -8.56
CA ASN A 401 18.03 1.16 -7.18
C ASN A 401 19.30 0.33 -7.05
N HIS A 402 19.55 -0.61 -7.98
CA HIS A 402 20.70 -1.49 -7.99
C HIS A 402 22.00 -0.70 -8.14
N TYR A 403 22.07 0.23 -9.09
CA TYR A 403 23.24 1.08 -9.33
C TYR A 403 23.28 2.34 -8.47
N LYS A 404 22.22 2.61 -7.70
CA LYS A 404 22.06 3.81 -6.88
C LYS A 404 22.22 5.10 -7.70
N ILE A 405 21.60 5.17 -8.87
CA ILE A 405 21.67 6.30 -9.81
C ILE A 405 20.33 6.99 -9.98
N LEU A 406 20.36 8.28 -10.34
CA LEU A 406 19.18 9.05 -10.72
C LEU A 406 18.83 8.84 -12.18
N SER A 407 17.53 8.79 -12.49
CA SER A 407 17.00 8.84 -13.85
C SER A 407 17.26 10.19 -14.49
N PRO A 408 17.62 10.26 -15.77
CA PRO A 408 17.79 11.53 -16.49
C PRO A 408 16.47 12.29 -16.71
N SER A 409 15.33 11.62 -16.63
CA SER A 409 14.00 12.23 -16.79
C SER A 409 13.12 12.00 -15.57
N ARG A 410 12.20 12.95 -15.33
CA ARG A 410 11.18 12.77 -14.30
C ARG A 410 10.26 11.57 -14.56
N TRP A 411 10.12 11.14 -15.78
CA TRP A 411 9.31 10.01 -16.19
C TRP A 411 10.06 8.70 -15.95
N ILE A 412 10.15 8.29 -14.69
CA ILE A 412 10.87 7.08 -14.27
C ILE A 412 10.17 5.78 -14.70
N TYR A 413 8.92 5.87 -15.13
CA TYR A 413 8.16 4.81 -15.77
C TYR A 413 7.16 5.39 -16.75
N THR A 414 6.90 4.64 -17.81
CA THR A 414 6.14 5.11 -18.98
C THR A 414 4.99 4.18 -19.38
N TYR A 415 4.65 3.20 -18.53
CA TYR A 415 3.56 2.26 -18.79
C TYR A 415 2.17 2.90 -18.99
N LEU A 416 2.04 4.19 -18.71
CA LEU A 416 0.80 4.94 -18.92
C LEU A 416 0.36 4.99 -20.39
N TRP A 417 1.31 4.92 -21.33
CA TRP A 417 1.00 4.78 -22.77
C TRP A 417 0.30 3.44 -23.10
N ASN A 418 0.50 2.42 -22.25
CA ASN A 418 -0.17 1.13 -22.39
C ASN A 418 -1.62 1.17 -21.91
N TRP A 419 -1.96 2.17 -21.06
CA TRP A 419 -3.32 2.32 -20.55
C TRP A 419 -4.23 3.06 -21.53
N SER A 420 -3.70 4.03 -22.25
CA SER A 420 -4.47 4.86 -23.17
C SER A 420 -3.61 5.46 -24.28
N ASN A 421 -4.10 5.41 -25.52
CA ASN A 421 -3.53 6.13 -26.64
C ASN A 421 -3.82 7.65 -26.60
N THR A 422 -4.65 8.11 -25.65
CA THR A 422 -4.95 9.54 -25.46
C THR A 422 -4.10 10.19 -24.38
N TRP A 423 -3.34 9.40 -23.60
CA TRP A 423 -2.37 9.93 -22.68
C TRP A 423 -1.20 10.50 -23.47
N ASP A 424 -0.80 11.73 -23.18
CA ASP A 424 0.24 12.44 -23.92
C ASP A 424 -0.06 12.58 -25.43
N SER A 425 -1.33 12.86 -25.77
CA SER A 425 -1.81 12.91 -27.17
C SER A 425 -1.09 13.96 -28.05
N ASP A 426 -0.43 14.95 -27.45
CA ASP A 426 0.40 15.96 -28.11
C ASP A 426 1.90 15.68 -27.99
N HIS A 427 2.27 14.50 -27.47
CA HIS A 427 3.64 14.01 -27.30
C HIS A 427 4.58 14.92 -26.50
N ARG A 428 4.03 15.75 -25.61
CA ARG A 428 4.84 16.67 -24.77
C ARG A 428 5.73 15.90 -23.81
N GLU A 429 5.18 14.86 -23.18
CA GLU A 429 5.91 14.06 -22.20
C GLU A 429 7.03 13.27 -22.88
N LEU A 430 6.73 12.67 -24.03
CA LEU A 430 7.73 11.97 -24.84
C LEU A 430 8.84 12.94 -25.32
N ASN A 431 8.50 14.13 -25.74
CA ASN A 431 9.48 15.14 -26.17
C ASN A 431 10.31 15.61 -24.95
N SER A 432 9.68 15.79 -23.78
CA SER A 432 10.40 16.11 -22.55
C SER A 432 11.44 15.03 -22.21
N ILE A 433 11.10 13.74 -22.34
CA ILE A 433 12.04 12.64 -22.14
C ILE A 433 13.22 12.75 -23.11
N LYS A 434 12.96 12.96 -24.41
CA LYS A 434 14.02 13.10 -25.41
C LYS A 434 14.96 14.26 -25.10
N ASP A 435 14.42 15.42 -24.73
CA ASP A 435 15.18 16.61 -24.36
C ASP A 435 16.03 16.35 -23.10
N ASP A 436 15.47 15.66 -22.11
CA ASP A 436 16.18 15.28 -20.90
C ASP A 436 17.37 14.36 -21.19
N LEU A 437 17.19 13.35 -22.06
CA LEU A 437 18.26 12.42 -22.46
C LEU A 437 19.39 13.15 -23.22
N LEU A 438 19.04 14.10 -24.05
CA LEU A 438 20.04 14.93 -24.78
C LEU A 438 20.77 15.88 -23.84
N ARG A 439 20.05 16.56 -22.94
CA ARG A 439 20.59 17.50 -21.96
C ARG A 439 21.58 16.84 -21.02
N HIS A 440 21.24 15.65 -20.50
CA HIS A 440 22.09 14.88 -19.60
C HIS A 440 23.16 14.05 -20.32
N LYS A 441 23.15 14.05 -21.67
CA LYS A 441 24.05 13.23 -22.49
C LYS A 441 24.00 11.75 -22.07
N THR A 442 22.81 11.25 -21.78
CA THR A 442 22.54 9.90 -21.27
C THR A 442 23.24 8.85 -22.13
N ARG A 443 24.07 8.04 -21.52
CA ARG A 443 24.95 7.06 -22.23
C ARG A 443 24.18 5.83 -22.68
N TRP A 444 23.20 5.38 -21.87
CA TRP A 444 22.50 4.14 -22.08
C TRP A 444 20.99 4.33 -22.03
N VAL A 445 20.29 3.73 -22.98
CA VAL A 445 18.82 3.64 -22.96
C VAL A 445 18.44 2.17 -23.03
N LEU A 446 17.73 1.67 -22.01
CA LEU A 446 17.11 0.35 -22.00
C LEU A 446 15.68 0.50 -22.51
N ASP A 447 15.45 0.11 -23.74
CA ASP A 447 14.16 0.19 -24.42
C ASP A 447 13.41 -1.15 -24.33
N CYS A 448 12.27 -1.15 -23.66
CA CYS A 448 11.40 -2.32 -23.50
C CYS A 448 10.16 -2.27 -24.41
N SER A 449 9.93 -1.18 -25.12
CA SER A 449 8.72 -0.96 -25.94
C SER A 449 8.53 -2.02 -27.03
N VAL A 450 9.63 -2.48 -27.64
CA VAL A 450 9.61 -3.54 -28.66
C VAL A 450 9.29 -4.90 -28.05
N ALA A 451 9.86 -5.19 -26.87
CA ALA A 451 9.68 -6.48 -26.19
C ALA A 451 8.26 -6.65 -25.67
N ARG A 452 7.67 -5.59 -25.15
CA ARG A 452 6.31 -5.60 -24.61
C ARG A 452 5.24 -5.54 -25.67
N ASN A 453 5.51 -4.84 -26.78
CA ASN A 453 4.58 -4.64 -27.89
C ASN A 453 3.16 -4.23 -27.45
N ASP A 454 3.05 -3.50 -26.37
CA ASP A 454 1.79 -3.12 -25.75
C ASP A 454 1.54 -1.59 -25.75
N MET A 455 2.42 -0.83 -26.36
CA MET A 455 2.29 0.63 -26.51
C MET A 455 1.13 0.95 -27.45
N LYS A 456 0.06 1.55 -26.92
CA LYS A 456 -1.20 1.79 -27.65
C LYS A 456 -1.14 2.97 -28.62
N ASP A 457 -0.14 3.83 -28.53
CA ASP A 457 0.08 4.98 -29.41
C ASP A 457 1.16 4.66 -30.45
N PRO A 458 0.78 4.36 -31.73
CA PRO A 458 1.73 4.03 -32.78
C PRO A 458 2.63 5.21 -33.18
N ASP A 459 2.13 6.45 -33.06
CA ASP A 459 2.90 7.64 -33.40
C ASP A 459 3.96 7.93 -32.36
N ALA A 460 3.61 7.84 -31.07
CA ALA A 460 4.59 7.91 -29.99
C ALA A 460 5.67 6.84 -30.12
N PHE A 461 5.28 5.59 -30.44
CA PHE A 461 6.23 4.51 -30.69
C PHE A 461 7.20 4.83 -31.82
N ARG A 462 6.67 5.28 -32.98
CA ARG A 462 7.49 5.66 -34.13
C ARG A 462 8.47 6.79 -33.79
N LEU A 463 7.96 7.87 -33.17
CA LEU A 463 8.77 9.03 -32.76
C LEU A 463 9.88 8.63 -31.78
N TRP A 464 9.62 7.69 -30.90
CA TRP A 464 10.62 7.14 -29.97
C TRP A 464 11.69 6.34 -30.70
N GLN A 465 11.29 5.41 -31.57
CA GLN A 465 12.23 4.55 -32.31
C GLN A 465 13.12 5.38 -33.26
N ASP A 466 12.58 6.40 -33.92
CA ASP A 466 13.35 7.29 -34.79
C ASP A 466 14.38 8.08 -33.98
N PHE A 467 14.00 8.63 -32.83
CA PHE A 467 14.92 9.31 -31.92
C PHE A 467 16.08 8.39 -31.48
N LEU A 468 15.79 7.13 -31.15
CA LEU A 468 16.82 6.17 -30.76
C LEU A 468 17.79 5.88 -31.93
N ARG A 469 17.26 5.64 -33.12
CA ARG A 469 18.10 5.37 -34.31
C ARG A 469 18.99 6.54 -34.68
N GLU A 470 18.53 7.76 -34.50
CA GLU A 470 19.33 8.97 -34.79
C GLU A 470 20.46 9.18 -33.79
N ASN A 471 20.20 8.99 -32.48
CA ASN A 471 21.13 9.40 -31.42
C ASN A 471 21.90 8.25 -30.79
N TYR A 472 21.48 7.00 -30.98
CA TYR A 472 22.01 5.81 -30.31
C TYR A 472 22.29 4.69 -31.31
N SER A 473 23.16 3.75 -30.91
CA SER A 473 23.42 2.48 -31.61
C SER A 473 23.05 1.30 -30.71
N VAL A 474 22.57 0.21 -31.30
CA VAL A 474 22.25 -1.02 -30.55
C VAL A 474 23.53 -1.62 -30.00
N ALA A 475 23.66 -1.70 -28.67
CA ALA A 475 24.78 -2.30 -27.99
C ALA A 475 24.51 -3.75 -27.57
N PHE A 476 23.26 -4.07 -27.24
CA PHE A 476 22.88 -5.41 -26.80
C PHE A 476 21.37 -5.62 -26.97
N ARG A 477 20.97 -6.85 -27.28
CA ARG A 477 19.57 -7.30 -27.27
C ARG A 477 19.47 -8.54 -26.38
N ASP A 478 18.61 -8.50 -25.39
CA ASP A 478 18.42 -9.62 -24.51
C ASP A 478 17.48 -10.70 -25.10
N PRO A 479 17.42 -11.90 -24.50
CA PRO A 479 16.54 -12.97 -24.95
C PRO A 479 15.04 -12.65 -24.93
N LEU A 480 14.62 -11.66 -24.13
CA LEU A 480 13.23 -11.17 -24.04
C LEU A 480 12.92 -10.10 -25.08
N GLY A 481 13.90 -9.72 -25.94
CA GLY A 481 13.73 -8.71 -26.97
C GLY A 481 13.90 -7.26 -26.50
N ARG A 482 14.29 -7.03 -25.23
CA ARG A 482 14.64 -5.68 -24.73
C ARG A 482 15.96 -5.23 -25.36
N ILE A 483 16.05 -3.98 -25.71
CA ILE A 483 17.21 -3.44 -26.42
C ILE A 483 17.94 -2.43 -25.55
N LEU A 484 19.23 -2.68 -25.33
CA LEU A 484 20.12 -1.70 -24.72
C LEU A 484 20.80 -0.91 -25.82
N TRP A 485 20.53 0.37 -25.84
CA TRP A 485 21.12 1.33 -26.77
C TRP A 485 22.24 2.10 -26.10
N GLN A 486 23.32 2.35 -26.84
CA GLN A 486 24.46 3.16 -26.40
C GLN A 486 24.53 4.43 -27.26
N LYS A 487 24.79 5.57 -26.63
CA LYS A 487 24.96 6.86 -27.31
C LYS A 487 26.05 6.77 -28.35
N LYS A 488 25.78 7.33 -29.56
CA LYS A 488 26.75 7.43 -30.63
C LYS A 488 27.87 8.38 -30.28
#